data_3397483016534d37803b3cb99785ad1f
#
_entry.id   3397483016534d37803b3cb99785ad1f
#
_cell.length_a   1.000
_cell.length_b   1.000
_cell.length_c   1.000
_cell.angle_alpha   90.00
_cell.angle_beta   90.00
_cell.angle_gamma   90.00
#
_symmetry.space_group_name_H-M   'P 1'
#
loop_
_entity.id
_entity.type
_entity.pdbx_description
1 polymer ?
#
loop_
_entity_poly.entity_id
_entity_poly.type
_entity_poly.pdbx_seq_one_letter_code
_entity_poly.pdbx_strand_id
1 'polypeptide(L)'
;SDRSISDEIDRLRLSAVSNLLSGRKDVVVVASVSCIYGMGSPVALQENVIELHVGQKLDRNALLRKLVQSLYVRNDLDLQRGTFRVKGDTVDIAMAYSEVVLRVTFWDDEIDALEEVDAVTFDRLARFEEYKLYPANLFMTSQEQTNIAIHQIQDDLVQQIAFFQEA
;
A
#
# COMPACT_ATOMS: atom_id res chain seq x y z
N SER A 1 -8.01 -9.76 23.91
CA SER A 1 -7.52 -8.45 24.37
C SER A 1 -6.06 -8.20 23.96
N ASP A 2 -5.18 -9.20 24.02
CA ASP A 2 -3.76 -9.03 23.67
C ASP A 2 -3.52 -8.74 22.18
N ARG A 3 -4.34 -9.30 21.28
CA ARG A 3 -4.27 -9.03 19.86
C ARG A 3 -4.59 -7.58 19.51
N SER A 4 -5.60 -6.98 20.14
CA SER A 4 -5.99 -5.60 19.87
C SER A 4 -4.94 -4.57 20.30
N ILE A 5 -4.21 -4.85 21.38
CA ILE A 5 -3.13 -4.00 21.88
C ILE A 5 -1.92 -4.07 20.93
N SER A 6 -1.60 -5.27 20.43
CA SER A 6 -0.51 -5.46 19.47
C SER A 6 -0.80 -4.72 18.15
N ASP A 7 -2.01 -4.85 17.63
CA ASP A 7 -2.42 -4.19 16.39
C ASP A 7 -2.39 -2.64 16.52
N GLU A 8 -2.77 -2.11 17.68
CA GLU A 8 -2.72 -0.67 17.94
C GLU A 8 -1.27 -0.16 18.06
N ILE A 9 -0.40 -0.93 18.71
CA ILE A 9 1.04 -0.59 18.81
C ILE A 9 1.69 -0.59 17.43
N ASP A 10 1.41 -1.59 16.62
CA ASP A 10 1.93 -1.67 15.26
C ASP A 10 1.42 -0.52 14.39
N ARG A 11 0.16 -0.15 14.51
CA ARG A 11 -0.41 1.01 13.85
C ARG A 11 0.30 2.32 14.24
N LEU A 12 0.58 2.52 15.52
CA LEU A 12 1.30 3.71 16.01
C LEU A 12 2.74 3.75 15.48
N ARG A 13 3.42 2.62 15.45
CA ARG A 13 4.76 2.49 14.87
C ARG A 13 4.76 2.85 13.38
N LEU A 14 3.81 2.34 12.62
CA LEU A 14 3.66 2.60 11.20
C LEU A 14 3.37 4.07 10.91
N SER A 15 2.48 4.67 11.69
CA SER A 15 2.17 6.10 11.60
C SER A 15 3.40 6.97 11.88
N ALA A 16 4.19 6.63 12.89
CA ALA A 16 5.44 7.33 13.22
C ALA A 16 6.46 7.24 12.09
N VAL A 17 6.65 6.05 11.51
CA VAL A 17 7.56 5.83 10.38
C VAL A 17 7.10 6.61 9.16
N SER A 18 5.82 6.57 8.83
CA SER A 18 5.25 7.33 7.71
C SER A 18 5.48 8.84 7.87
N ASN A 19 5.26 9.38 9.07
CA ASN A 19 5.51 10.79 9.36
C ASN A 19 6.99 11.18 9.22
N LEU A 20 7.90 10.32 9.66
CA LEU A 20 9.34 10.55 9.51
C LEU A 20 9.78 10.49 8.04
N LEU A 21 9.28 9.52 7.29
CA LEU A 21 9.58 9.37 5.86
C LEU A 21 9.00 10.47 4.99
N SER A 22 7.92 11.12 5.42
CA SER A 22 7.34 12.27 4.73
C SER A 22 8.18 13.55 4.82
N GLY A 23 9.31 13.50 5.54
CA GLY A 23 10.22 14.64 5.71
C GLY A 23 9.73 15.69 6.71
N ARG A 24 8.71 15.38 7.51
CA ARG A 24 8.27 16.26 8.59
C ARG A 24 9.35 16.40 9.65
N LYS A 25 9.64 17.64 10.04
CA LYS A 25 10.64 17.96 11.07
C LYS A 25 10.05 18.20 12.46
N ASP A 26 8.73 18.17 12.56
CA ASP A 26 7.96 18.40 13.80
C ASP A 26 7.54 17.11 14.52
N VAL A 27 8.15 15.99 14.15
CA VAL A 27 7.84 14.67 14.72
C VAL A 27 8.95 14.22 15.66
N VAL A 28 8.57 13.89 16.89
CA VAL A 28 9.43 13.25 17.89
C VAL A 28 8.91 11.84 18.15
N VAL A 29 9.77 10.85 17.98
CA VAL A 29 9.44 9.44 18.22
C VAL A 29 10.14 8.95 19.46
N VAL A 30 9.36 8.45 20.42
CA VAL A 30 9.87 7.74 21.59
C VAL A 30 9.52 6.27 21.43
N ALA A 31 10.53 5.42 21.24
CA ALA A 31 10.33 4.01 20.96
C ALA A 31 11.34 3.14 21.69
N SER A 32 11.00 1.87 21.91
CA SER A 32 11.94 0.88 22.42
C SER A 32 12.92 0.44 21.33
N VAL A 33 14.08 -0.05 21.72
CA VAL A 33 15.14 -0.53 20.80
C VAL A 33 14.64 -1.65 19.88
N SER A 34 13.66 -2.43 20.31
CA SER A 34 13.06 -3.50 19.52
C SER A 34 12.36 -3.00 18.24
N CYS A 35 11.98 -1.74 18.17
CA CYS A 35 11.40 -1.13 16.96
C CYS A 35 12.41 -1.01 15.81
N ILE A 36 13.71 -1.09 16.08
CA ILE A 36 14.78 -0.96 15.07
C ILE A 36 15.01 -2.27 14.32
N TYR A 37 14.66 -3.40 14.94
CA TYR A 37 14.84 -4.74 14.37
C TYR A 37 13.64 -5.15 13.51
N GLY A 38 13.68 -5.01 12.24
CA GLY A 38 12.61 -5.40 11.32
C GLY A 38 12.32 -4.37 10.26
N MET A 39 12.95 -3.24 10.37
CA MET A 39 12.92 -2.26 9.27
C MET A 39 14.02 -2.61 8.28
N GLY A 40 13.62 -2.90 7.05
CA GLY A 40 14.56 -3.13 5.97
C GLY A 40 15.50 -1.94 5.75
N SER A 41 16.51 -2.13 4.91
CA SER A 41 17.46 -1.08 4.56
C SER A 41 16.73 0.18 4.06
N PRO A 42 17.12 1.38 4.53
CA PRO A 42 16.57 2.64 4.01
C PRO A 42 16.71 2.81 2.49
N VAL A 43 17.69 2.14 1.91
CA VAL A 43 17.92 2.14 0.45
C VAL A 43 16.82 1.34 -0.27
N ALA A 44 16.46 0.18 0.26
CA ALA A 44 15.35 -0.62 -0.30
C ALA A 44 13.99 0.10 -0.19
N LEU A 45 13.84 0.98 0.80
CA LEU A 45 12.68 1.85 0.97
C LEU A 45 12.52 2.82 -0.20
N GLN A 46 13.61 3.44 -0.62
CA GLN A 46 13.59 4.48 -1.65
C GLN A 46 13.40 3.92 -3.05
N GLU A 47 13.86 2.69 -3.30
CA GLU A 47 13.82 2.08 -4.63
C GLU A 47 12.41 1.68 -5.08
N ASN A 48 11.49 1.44 -4.15
CA ASN A 48 10.12 0.99 -4.44
C ASN A 48 9.04 2.00 -4.05
N VAL A 49 9.40 3.24 -3.81
CA VAL A 49 8.43 4.31 -3.57
C VAL A 49 7.73 4.67 -4.89
N ILE A 50 6.42 4.73 -4.85
CA ILE A 50 5.61 5.17 -5.98
C ILE A 50 5.32 6.66 -5.82
N GLU A 51 5.88 7.48 -6.68
CA GLU A 51 5.59 8.91 -6.71
C GLU A 51 4.50 9.19 -7.74
N LEU A 52 3.43 9.84 -7.28
CA LEU A 52 2.27 10.19 -8.06
C LEU A 52 2.04 11.69 -8.02
N HIS A 53 1.66 12.28 -9.14
CA HIS A 53 1.21 13.68 -9.20
C HIS A 53 0.06 13.84 -10.21
N VAL A 54 -0.79 14.80 -9.93
CA VAL A 54 -1.91 15.14 -10.83
C VAL A 54 -1.36 15.65 -12.17
N GLY A 55 -1.95 15.15 -13.26
CA GLY A 55 -1.48 15.45 -14.62
C GLY A 55 -0.34 14.55 -15.11
N GLN A 56 0.13 13.63 -14.27
CA GLN A 56 1.15 12.66 -14.67
C GLN A 56 0.61 11.71 -15.74
N LYS A 57 1.39 11.54 -16.81
CA LYS A 57 1.13 10.50 -17.80
C LYS A 57 1.52 9.13 -17.27
N LEU A 58 0.54 8.46 -16.71
CA LEU A 58 0.65 7.12 -16.18
C LEU A 58 -0.70 6.45 -16.37
N ASP A 59 -0.77 5.42 -17.20
CA ASP A 59 -2.01 4.70 -17.36
C ASP A 59 -2.33 3.82 -16.15
N ARG A 60 -3.60 3.46 -16.00
CA ARG A 60 -4.08 2.63 -14.88
C ARG A 60 -3.29 1.32 -14.78
N ASN A 61 -3.06 0.62 -15.87
CA ASN A 61 -2.37 -0.67 -15.86
C ASN A 61 -0.89 -0.54 -15.45
N ALA A 62 -0.25 0.55 -15.81
CA ALA A 62 1.12 0.85 -15.35
C ALA A 62 1.16 1.07 -13.83
N LEU A 63 0.17 1.76 -13.27
CA LEU A 63 0.05 1.89 -11.81
C LEU A 63 -0.18 0.53 -11.14
N LEU A 64 -1.03 -0.33 -11.70
CA LEU A 64 -1.29 -1.66 -11.13
C LEU A 64 -0.01 -2.50 -11.09
N ARG A 65 0.81 -2.46 -12.13
CA ARG A 65 2.12 -3.15 -12.14
C ARG A 65 3.05 -2.62 -11.06
N LYS A 66 3.12 -1.30 -10.87
CA LYS A 66 3.91 -0.69 -9.79
C LYS A 66 3.44 -1.09 -8.40
N LEU A 67 2.12 -1.19 -8.20
CA LEU A 67 1.54 -1.64 -6.93
C LEU A 67 1.92 -3.08 -6.61
N VAL A 68 1.85 -3.99 -7.58
CA VAL A 68 2.27 -5.38 -7.41
C VAL A 68 3.77 -5.48 -7.13
N GLN A 69 4.60 -4.70 -7.81
CA GLN A 69 6.04 -4.62 -7.53
C GLN A 69 6.35 -4.10 -6.13
N SER A 70 5.49 -3.23 -5.59
CA SER A 70 5.56 -2.71 -4.23
C SER A 70 4.83 -3.59 -3.21
N LEU A 71 4.50 -4.83 -3.59
CA LEU A 71 3.89 -5.87 -2.77
C LEU A 71 2.46 -5.57 -2.28
N TYR A 72 1.73 -4.70 -2.97
CA TYR A 72 0.29 -4.57 -2.80
C TYR A 72 -0.42 -5.70 -3.54
N VAL A 73 -1.48 -6.21 -2.97
CA VAL A 73 -2.29 -7.31 -3.51
C VAL A 73 -3.62 -6.80 -4.00
N ARG A 74 -4.04 -7.21 -5.20
CA ARG A 74 -5.35 -6.87 -5.72
C ARG A 74 -6.44 -7.65 -5.00
N ASN A 75 -7.42 -6.95 -4.47
CA ASN A 75 -8.62 -7.54 -3.89
C ASN A 75 -9.82 -6.61 -4.15
N ASP A 76 -10.61 -6.91 -5.16
CA ASP A 76 -11.74 -6.08 -5.55
C ASP A 76 -12.97 -6.25 -4.64
N LEU A 77 -12.97 -7.28 -3.78
CA LEU A 77 -14.09 -7.60 -2.89
C LEU A 77 -13.92 -7.02 -1.49
N ASP A 78 -12.70 -7.06 -0.95
CA ASP A 78 -12.40 -6.64 0.41
C ASP A 78 -11.12 -5.81 0.44
N LEU A 79 -11.27 -4.53 0.72
CA LEU A 79 -10.17 -3.58 0.73
C LEU A 79 -9.52 -3.54 2.11
N GLN A 80 -8.63 -4.48 2.38
CA GLN A 80 -7.82 -4.54 3.60
C GLN A 80 -6.50 -3.79 3.43
N ARG A 81 -5.82 -3.47 4.54
CA ARG A 81 -4.49 -2.85 4.50
C ARG A 81 -3.52 -3.68 3.64
N GLY A 82 -2.80 -3.02 2.75
CA GLY A 82 -1.87 -3.66 1.82
C GLY A 82 -2.54 -4.21 0.55
N THR A 83 -3.82 -3.94 0.34
CA THR A 83 -4.55 -4.32 -0.86
C THR A 83 -4.99 -3.11 -1.68
N PHE A 84 -5.28 -3.34 -2.95
CA PHE A 84 -5.89 -2.34 -3.82
C PHE A 84 -7.03 -2.96 -4.61
N ARG A 85 -7.99 -2.15 -4.99
CA ARG A 85 -9.08 -2.55 -5.87
C ARG A 85 -9.18 -1.62 -7.08
N VAL A 86 -9.70 -2.15 -8.16
CA VAL A 86 -9.91 -1.43 -9.40
C VAL A 86 -11.41 -1.33 -9.67
N LYS A 87 -11.88 -0.12 -9.91
CA LYS A 87 -13.29 0.13 -10.23
C LYS A 87 -13.37 1.18 -11.35
N GLY A 88 -13.47 0.70 -12.59
CA GLY A 88 -13.44 1.58 -13.76
C GLY A 88 -12.11 2.33 -13.87
N ASP A 89 -12.17 3.65 -13.90
CA ASP A 89 -11.01 4.53 -13.97
C ASP A 89 -10.45 4.93 -12.59
N THR A 90 -10.92 4.28 -11.54
CA THR A 90 -10.52 4.56 -10.17
C THR A 90 -9.78 3.37 -9.58
N VAL A 91 -8.65 3.64 -8.92
CA VAL A 91 -7.89 2.67 -8.13
C VAL A 91 -7.90 3.12 -6.68
N ASP A 92 -8.42 2.27 -5.80
CA ASP A 92 -8.40 2.50 -4.35
C ASP A 92 -7.31 1.65 -3.72
N ILE A 93 -6.40 2.27 -2.99
CA ILE A 93 -5.24 1.63 -2.37
C ILE A 93 -5.37 1.76 -0.86
N ALA A 94 -5.59 0.65 -0.17
CA ALA A 94 -5.56 0.61 1.28
C ALA A 94 -4.11 0.52 1.74
N MET A 95 -3.55 1.64 2.14
CA MET A 95 -2.15 1.72 2.53
C MET A 95 -1.87 0.85 3.75
N ALA A 96 -0.75 0.11 3.72
CA ALA A 96 -0.38 -0.80 4.80
C ALA A 96 -0.08 -0.09 6.13
N TYR A 97 0.25 1.19 6.07
CA TYR A 97 0.71 2.02 7.19
C TYR A 97 -0.29 3.10 7.63
N SER A 98 -1.51 3.06 7.13
CA SER A 98 -2.53 4.07 7.44
C SER A 98 -3.93 3.47 7.44
N GLU A 99 -4.86 4.12 8.08
CA GLU A 99 -6.29 3.78 8.05
C GLU A 99 -7.06 4.49 6.95
N VAL A 100 -6.36 5.29 6.15
CA VAL A 100 -6.96 5.95 5.00
C VAL A 100 -6.68 5.18 3.73
N VAL A 101 -7.55 5.34 2.77
CA VAL A 101 -7.42 4.79 1.42
C VAL A 101 -6.98 5.90 0.50
N LEU A 102 -5.96 5.64 -0.31
CA LEU A 102 -5.59 6.54 -1.40
C LEU A 102 -6.44 6.19 -2.61
N ARG A 103 -7.22 7.15 -3.08
CA ARG A 103 -8.00 7.04 -4.31
C ARG A 103 -7.31 7.77 -5.44
N VAL A 104 -6.94 7.02 -6.47
CA VAL A 104 -6.35 7.55 -7.70
C VAL A 104 -7.40 7.47 -8.80
N THR A 105 -7.77 8.61 -9.34
CA THR A 105 -8.72 8.70 -10.46
C THR A 105 -7.95 9.02 -11.74
N PHE A 106 -8.24 8.28 -12.80
CA PHE A 106 -7.62 8.46 -14.11
C PHE A 106 -8.59 9.11 -15.08
N TRP A 107 -8.06 9.95 -15.92
CA TRP A 107 -8.69 10.43 -17.13
C TRP A 107 -7.84 10.02 -18.32
N ASP A 108 -8.32 9.05 -19.10
CA ASP A 108 -7.54 8.42 -20.17
C ASP A 108 -6.22 7.82 -19.63
N ASP A 109 -5.07 8.31 -20.03
CA ASP A 109 -3.73 7.88 -19.60
C ASP A 109 -3.07 8.84 -18.60
N GLU A 110 -3.85 9.72 -17.97
CA GLU A 110 -3.36 10.69 -17.00
C GLU A 110 -4.02 10.51 -15.62
N ILE A 111 -3.27 10.87 -14.58
CA ILE A 111 -3.83 10.99 -13.23
C ILE A 111 -4.64 12.29 -13.15
N ASP A 112 -5.94 12.17 -12.92
CA ASP A 112 -6.86 13.30 -12.80
C ASP A 112 -6.98 13.80 -11.36
N ALA A 113 -7.02 12.90 -10.39
CA ALA A 113 -7.14 13.25 -8.98
C ALA A 113 -6.43 12.26 -8.07
N LEU A 114 -5.89 12.79 -6.97
CA LEU A 114 -5.32 12.06 -5.84
C LEU A 114 -6.03 12.48 -4.57
N GLU A 115 -6.72 11.56 -3.92
CA GLU A 115 -7.54 11.84 -2.75
C GLU A 115 -7.32 10.80 -1.65
N GLU A 116 -7.27 11.25 -0.41
CA GLU A 116 -7.43 10.35 0.74
C GLU A 116 -8.91 10.26 1.08
N VAL A 117 -9.39 9.03 1.27
CA VAL A 117 -10.75 8.74 1.68
C VAL A 117 -10.75 7.87 2.94
N ASP A 118 -11.80 8.00 3.74
CA ASP A 118 -12.00 7.16 4.91
C ASP A 118 -12.19 5.69 4.50
N ALA A 119 -11.52 4.76 5.17
CA ALA A 119 -11.57 3.35 4.82
C ALA A 119 -12.94 2.69 5.08
N VAL A 120 -13.78 3.29 5.92
CA VAL A 120 -15.10 2.77 6.29
C VAL A 120 -16.21 3.48 5.54
N THR A 121 -16.22 4.81 5.56
CA THR A 121 -17.28 5.62 4.96
C THR A 121 -17.02 6.00 3.52
N PHE A 122 -15.77 5.92 3.06
CA PHE A 122 -15.30 6.40 1.75
C PHE A 122 -15.52 7.90 1.52
N ASP A 123 -15.72 8.66 2.59
CA ASP A 123 -15.77 10.10 2.51
C ASP A 123 -14.40 10.68 2.20
N ARG A 124 -14.36 11.68 1.34
CA ARG A 124 -13.13 12.38 1.01
C ARG A 124 -12.61 13.16 2.22
N LEU A 125 -11.39 12.85 2.64
CA LEU A 125 -10.73 13.52 3.77
C LEU A 125 -9.80 14.65 3.30
N ALA A 126 -9.05 14.42 2.22
CA ALA A 126 -8.12 15.39 1.68
C ALA A 126 -7.87 15.15 0.18
N ARG A 127 -7.41 16.19 -0.50
CA ARG A 127 -7.00 16.15 -1.91
C ARG A 127 -5.56 16.62 -2.04
N PHE A 128 -4.79 15.96 -2.90
CA PHE A 128 -3.37 16.20 -3.07
C PHE A 128 -3.01 16.45 -4.53
N GLU A 129 -2.01 17.28 -4.77
CA GLU A 129 -1.38 17.47 -6.08
C GLU A 129 -0.27 16.43 -6.31
N GLU A 130 0.40 16.04 -5.24
CA GLU A 130 1.47 15.04 -5.23
C GLU A 130 1.28 14.07 -4.08
N TYR A 131 1.63 12.82 -4.29
CA TYR A 131 1.54 11.79 -3.27
C TYR A 131 2.67 10.78 -3.40
N LYS A 132 3.26 10.37 -2.26
CA LYS A 132 4.25 9.30 -2.18
C LYS A 132 3.63 8.10 -1.51
N LEU A 133 3.62 6.98 -2.22
CA LEU A 133 3.15 5.70 -1.71
C LEU A 133 4.33 4.80 -1.43
N TYR A 134 4.45 4.34 -0.19
CA TYR A 134 5.52 3.45 0.24
C TYR A 134 5.15 1.98 0.04
N PRO A 135 6.16 1.09 -0.17
CA PRO A 135 5.92 -0.34 -0.35
C PRO A 135 5.19 -0.97 0.83
N ALA A 136 4.31 -1.93 0.54
CA ALA A 136 3.49 -2.58 1.56
C ALA A 136 4.30 -3.43 2.54
N ASN A 137 5.35 -4.11 2.07
CA ASN A 137 6.17 -5.03 2.86
C ASN A 137 6.89 -4.40 4.06
N LEU A 138 7.13 -3.10 4.00
CA LEU A 138 7.80 -2.36 5.07
C LEU A 138 6.95 -2.20 6.32
N PHE A 139 5.66 -2.28 6.14
CA PHE A 139 4.66 -1.96 7.13
C PHE A 139 3.80 -3.17 7.49
N MET A 140 4.16 -4.34 6.97
CA MET A 140 3.45 -5.58 7.25
C MET A 140 4.13 -6.38 8.33
N THR A 141 3.34 -7.02 9.19
CA THR A 141 3.86 -8.02 10.11
C THR A 141 4.40 -9.23 9.33
N SER A 142 5.29 -9.99 9.95
CA SER A 142 5.83 -11.20 9.34
C SER A 142 4.74 -12.21 8.94
N GLN A 143 3.62 -12.24 9.68
CA GLN A 143 2.48 -13.10 9.39
C GLN A 143 1.72 -12.62 8.15
N GLU A 144 1.51 -11.33 8.01
CA GLU A 144 0.88 -10.72 6.83
C GLU A 144 1.73 -10.95 5.58
N GLN A 145 3.05 -10.78 5.68
CA GLN A 145 4.00 -11.08 4.60
C GLN A 145 3.93 -12.54 4.16
N THR A 146 3.85 -13.46 5.12
CA THR A 146 3.71 -14.90 4.84
C THR A 146 2.41 -15.21 4.13
N ASN A 147 1.30 -14.61 4.56
CA ASN A 147 0.00 -14.81 3.92
C ASN A 147 -0.01 -14.32 2.47
N ILE A 148 0.59 -13.16 2.20
CA ILE A 148 0.72 -12.63 0.84
C ILE A 148 1.56 -13.56 -0.02
N ALA A 149 2.70 -14.04 0.48
CA ALA A 149 3.56 -14.97 -0.24
C ALA A 149 2.82 -16.28 -0.59
N ILE A 150 2.00 -16.80 0.33
CA ILE A 150 1.18 -17.99 0.08
C ILE A 150 0.16 -17.73 -1.03
N HIS A 151 -0.53 -16.59 -1.01
CA HIS A 151 -1.49 -16.24 -2.05
C HIS A 151 -0.83 -16.07 -3.42
N GLN A 152 0.33 -15.43 -3.49
CA GLN A 152 1.09 -15.30 -4.74
C GLN A 152 1.49 -16.66 -5.30
N ILE A 153 1.98 -17.58 -4.46
CA ILE A 153 2.33 -18.94 -4.87
C ILE A 153 1.09 -19.69 -5.37
N GLN A 154 -0.07 -19.54 -4.72
CA GLN A 154 -1.31 -20.15 -5.15
C GLN A 154 -1.77 -19.62 -6.51
N ASP A 155 -1.70 -18.32 -6.73
CA ASP A 155 -2.07 -17.69 -8.00
C ASP A 155 -1.13 -18.14 -9.13
N ASP A 156 0.17 -18.18 -8.89
CA ASP A 156 1.14 -18.68 -9.85
C ASP A 156 0.91 -20.16 -10.20
N LEU A 157 0.57 -20.97 -9.20
CA LEU A 157 0.26 -22.39 -9.41
C LEU A 157 -1.00 -22.57 -10.26
N VAL A 158 -2.04 -21.80 -10.01
CA VAL A 158 -3.28 -21.83 -10.80
C VAL A 158 -3.01 -21.42 -12.25
N GLN A 159 -2.22 -20.39 -12.47
CA GLN A 159 -1.84 -19.96 -13.82
C GLN A 159 -1.02 -21.03 -14.56
N GLN A 160 -0.07 -21.68 -13.88
CA GLN A 160 0.71 -22.75 -14.48
C GLN A 160 -0.12 -23.98 -14.81
N ILE A 161 -1.04 -24.36 -13.92
CA ILE A 161 -1.96 -25.49 -14.18
C ILE A 161 -2.83 -25.20 -15.40
N ALA A 162 -3.39 -23.99 -15.49
CA ALA A 162 -4.19 -23.58 -16.64
C ALA A 162 -3.37 -23.62 -17.94
N PHE A 163 -2.13 -23.16 -17.92
CA PHE A 163 -1.23 -23.22 -19.06
C PHE A 163 -0.96 -24.65 -19.54
N PHE A 164 -0.76 -25.60 -18.61
CA PHE A 164 -0.54 -27.02 -18.97
C PHE A 164 -1.80 -27.74 -19.42
N GLN A 165 -2.99 -27.25 -19.06
CA GLN A 165 -4.25 -27.86 -19.51
C GLN A 165 -4.67 -27.39 -20.92
N GLU A 166 -4.18 -26.23 -21.36
CA GLU A 166 -4.42 -25.71 -22.72
C GLU A 166 -3.39 -26.23 -23.74
N ALA A 167 -2.33 -26.79 -23.28
CA ALA A 167 -1.29 -27.40 -24.14
C ALA A 167 -1.58 -28.90 -24.37
#